data_92c90280c4bbcecffa408dff8695b9ff
#
_entry.id   92c90280c4bbcecffa408dff8695b9ff
#
_cell.length_a   1.000
_cell.length_b   1.000
_cell.length_c   1.000
_cell.angle_alpha   90.00
_cell.angle_beta   90.00
_cell.angle_gamma   90.00
#
_symmetry.space_group_name_H-M   'P 1'
#
loop_
_entity.id
_entity.type
_entity.pdbx_description
1 polymer ?
#
loop_
_entity_poly.entity_id
_entity_poly.type
_entity_poly.pdbx_seq_one_letter_code
_entity_poly.pdbx_strand_id
1 'polypeptide(L)'
;MAGRGIGVVRLTLDAKEGAYKAWTLMTALEGLGADDGAKVGDLPDVGTDLQAPNWLDLRQAALSYADRDPDVLIVGGGHAGCTAAAELRQLGVDALVIDREKRIGDNWRLRYHSLKLHNKTPINHFPRLPFPETFP
;
A
#
# COMPACT_ATOMS: atom_id res chain seq x y z
N MET A 1 -16.00 -15.17 6.66
CA MET A 1 -15.77 -13.97 5.84
C MET A 1 -15.08 -14.43 4.57
N ALA A 2 -15.62 -14.13 3.38
CA ALA A 2 -15.03 -14.52 2.11
C ALA A 2 -14.25 -13.32 1.55
N GLY A 3 -13.05 -13.57 1.02
CA GLY A 3 -12.25 -12.57 0.34
C GLY A 3 -12.18 -12.85 -1.15
N ARG A 4 -11.93 -11.81 -1.95
CA ARG A 4 -11.58 -11.90 -3.37
C ARG A 4 -10.09 -11.73 -3.52
N GLY A 5 -9.48 -12.51 -4.38
CA GLY A 5 -8.07 -12.41 -4.67
C GLY A 5 -7.72 -13.00 -6.03
N ILE A 6 -6.53 -12.69 -6.47
CA ILE A 6 -5.93 -13.29 -7.67
C ILE A 6 -4.79 -14.20 -7.27
N GLY A 7 -4.49 -15.15 -8.12
CA GLY A 7 -3.37 -16.04 -7.90
C GLY A 7 -2.77 -16.56 -9.20
N VAL A 8 -1.52 -16.94 -9.12
CA VAL A 8 -0.81 -17.62 -10.20
C VAL A 8 -0.28 -18.93 -9.67
N VAL A 9 -0.62 -20.02 -10.35
CA VAL A 9 -0.05 -21.33 -10.08
C VAL A 9 0.83 -21.74 -11.26
N ARG A 10 2.04 -22.17 -10.97
CA ARG A 10 2.91 -22.82 -11.94
C ARG A 10 2.89 -24.31 -11.70
N LEU A 11 2.49 -25.04 -12.71
CA LEU A 11 2.42 -26.50 -12.66
C LEU A 11 3.63 -27.13 -13.31
N THR A 12 4.08 -28.26 -12.80
CA THR A 12 5.04 -29.14 -13.44
C THR A 12 4.49 -30.55 -13.52
N LEU A 13 4.85 -31.27 -14.57
CA LEU A 13 4.46 -32.67 -14.73
C LEU A 13 5.36 -33.55 -13.84
N ASP A 14 4.76 -34.28 -12.93
CA ASP A 14 5.46 -35.33 -12.19
C ASP A 14 5.56 -36.57 -13.09
N ALA A 15 6.77 -36.87 -13.54
CA ALA A 15 7.02 -37.95 -14.46
C ALA A 15 6.76 -39.34 -13.85
N LYS A 16 6.70 -39.49 -12.53
CA LYS A 16 6.44 -40.75 -11.86
C LYS A 16 4.94 -41.06 -11.75
N GLU A 17 4.14 -40.01 -11.55
CA GLU A 17 2.70 -40.16 -11.35
C GLU A 17 1.89 -39.76 -12.59
N GLY A 18 2.51 -39.17 -13.60
CA GLY A 18 1.83 -38.69 -14.81
C GLY A 18 0.84 -37.56 -14.56
N ALA A 19 0.93 -36.91 -13.43
CA ALA A 19 0.02 -35.83 -13.00
C ALA A 19 0.71 -34.49 -12.88
N TYR A 20 -0.03 -33.39 -13.13
CA TYR A 20 0.47 -32.04 -12.89
C TYR A 20 0.40 -31.71 -11.40
N LYS A 21 1.51 -31.26 -10.85
CA LYS A 21 1.63 -30.76 -9.46
C LYS A 21 1.99 -29.31 -9.43
N ALA A 22 1.50 -28.60 -8.44
CA ALA A 22 1.87 -27.21 -8.23
C ALA A 22 3.35 -27.11 -7.84
N TRP A 23 4.13 -26.38 -8.62
CA TRP A 23 5.53 -26.07 -8.33
C TRP A 23 5.64 -24.80 -7.50
N THR A 24 4.92 -23.77 -7.91
CA THR A 24 4.84 -22.51 -7.16
C THR A 24 3.40 -22.03 -7.17
N LEU A 25 3.00 -21.43 -6.07
CA LEU A 25 1.69 -20.79 -5.91
C LEU A 25 1.93 -19.38 -5.34
N MET A 26 1.36 -18.38 -6.00
CA MET A 26 1.26 -17.04 -5.49
C MET A 26 -0.21 -16.67 -5.37
N THR A 27 -0.60 -16.09 -4.26
CA THR A 27 -1.93 -15.52 -4.07
C THR A 27 -1.81 -14.09 -3.57
N ALA A 28 -2.67 -13.21 -4.05
CA ALA A 28 -2.81 -11.86 -3.56
C ALA A 28 -4.27 -11.59 -3.21
N LEU A 29 -4.53 -11.15 -1.99
CA LEU A 29 -5.85 -10.74 -1.55
C LEU A 29 -6.14 -9.35 -2.12
N GLU A 30 -7.26 -9.18 -2.81
CA GLU A 30 -7.68 -7.90 -3.40
C GLU A 30 -8.81 -7.23 -2.62
N GLY A 31 -9.59 -7.98 -1.87
CA GLY A 31 -10.69 -7.45 -1.08
C GLY A 31 -11.26 -8.44 -0.09
N LEU A 32 -11.85 -7.94 0.99
CA LEU A 32 -12.56 -8.69 2.02
C LEU A 32 -14.05 -8.34 1.96
N GLY A 33 -14.88 -9.27 1.51
CA GLY A 33 -16.34 -9.09 1.48
C GLY A 33 -16.83 -8.13 0.40
N ALA A 34 -17.92 -7.42 0.67
CA ALA A 34 -18.60 -6.51 -0.27
C ALA A 34 -17.95 -5.12 -0.36
N ASP A 35 -16.80 -4.91 0.27
CA ASP A 35 -16.16 -3.58 0.38
C ASP A 35 -15.25 -3.29 -0.83
N ASP A 36 -15.83 -3.40 -2.02
CA ASP A 36 -15.15 -3.19 -3.30
C ASP A 36 -15.03 -1.70 -3.71
N GLY A 37 -15.03 -0.81 -2.78
CA GLY A 37 -14.95 0.59 -3.15
C GLY A 37 -15.17 1.57 -2.03
N ALA A 38 -14.42 1.49 -0.94
CA ALA A 38 -14.24 2.67 -0.12
C ALA A 38 -13.75 3.78 -1.05
N LYS A 39 -14.62 4.74 -1.33
CA LYS A 39 -14.29 5.95 -2.09
C LYS A 39 -13.10 6.58 -1.37
N VAL A 40 -12.10 7.01 -2.12
CA VAL A 40 -11.10 7.95 -1.60
C VAL A 40 -11.90 9.04 -0.90
N GLY A 41 -11.74 9.13 0.44
CA GLY A 41 -12.50 10.11 1.23
C GLY A 41 -12.37 11.47 0.59
N ASP A 42 -13.47 12.21 0.58
CA ASP A 42 -13.49 13.56 0.04
C ASP A 42 -12.31 14.33 0.65
N LEU A 43 -11.57 15.00 -0.21
CA LEU A 43 -10.55 15.93 0.25
C LEU A 43 -11.25 16.95 1.15
N PRO A 44 -10.67 17.29 2.31
CA PRO A 44 -11.26 18.30 3.16
C PRO A 44 -11.51 19.57 2.34
N ASP A 45 -12.73 20.10 2.41
CA ASP A 45 -13.07 21.38 1.79
C ASP A 45 -12.17 22.44 2.41
N VAL A 46 -11.16 22.84 1.67
CA VAL A 46 -10.29 23.97 2.03
C VAL A 46 -11.10 25.23 1.66
N GLY A 47 -11.94 25.64 2.57
CA GLY A 47 -12.78 26.83 2.38
C GLY A 47 -11.97 28.03 1.90
N THR A 48 -12.65 28.98 1.28
CA THR A 48 -12.08 30.23 0.74
C THR A 48 -11.66 31.26 1.81
N ASP A 49 -11.58 30.87 3.06
CA ASP A 49 -11.13 31.74 4.14
C ASP A 49 -9.63 31.97 4.03
N LEU A 50 -9.25 33.17 3.61
CA LEU A 50 -7.84 33.59 3.46
C LEU A 50 -7.09 33.69 4.79
N GLN A 51 -7.78 33.65 5.93
CA GLN A 51 -7.17 33.65 7.27
C GLN A 51 -7.06 32.24 7.88
N ALA A 52 -7.67 31.24 7.26
CA ALA A 52 -7.54 29.86 7.72
C ALA A 52 -6.10 29.36 7.52
N PRO A 53 -5.63 28.44 8.39
CA PRO A 53 -4.32 27.81 8.21
C PRO A 53 -4.22 27.19 6.82
N ASN A 54 -3.10 27.40 6.16
CA ASN A 54 -2.88 26.80 4.84
C ASN A 54 -2.71 25.28 4.95
N TRP A 55 -2.77 24.58 3.81
CA TRP A 55 -2.65 23.11 3.77
C TRP A 55 -1.39 22.58 4.47
N LEU A 56 -0.26 23.29 4.35
CA LEU A 56 1.01 22.86 4.97
C LEU A 56 0.92 22.94 6.49
N ASP A 57 0.35 24.02 7.02
CA ASP A 57 0.18 24.21 8.47
C ASP A 57 -0.75 23.12 9.04
N LEU A 58 -1.89 22.86 8.38
CA LEU A 58 -2.81 21.79 8.76
C LEU A 58 -2.14 20.43 8.75
N ARG A 59 -1.34 20.17 7.71
CA ARG A 59 -0.61 18.92 7.60
C ARG A 59 0.46 18.78 8.69
N GLN A 60 1.20 19.84 8.99
CA GLN A 60 2.22 19.81 10.04
C GLN A 60 1.58 19.61 11.41
N ALA A 61 0.49 20.29 11.70
CA ALA A 61 -0.28 20.10 12.93
C ALA A 61 -0.79 18.65 13.04
N ALA A 62 -1.35 18.10 11.99
CA ALA A 62 -1.83 16.73 11.95
C ALA A 62 -0.71 15.69 12.15
N LEU A 63 0.49 15.95 11.62
CA LEU A 63 1.63 15.07 11.75
C LEU A 63 2.33 15.16 13.11
N SER A 64 2.13 16.24 13.85
CA SER A 64 2.79 16.45 15.14
C SER A 64 2.29 15.52 16.24
N TYR A 65 1.04 15.06 16.13
CA TYR A 65 0.35 14.28 17.17
C TYR A 65 0.52 14.87 18.57
N ALA A 66 0.57 16.23 18.66
CA ALA A 66 0.83 16.93 19.91
C ALA A 66 -0.35 16.87 20.88
N ASP A 67 -1.55 16.64 20.39
CA ASP A 67 -2.82 16.72 21.09
C ASP A 67 -3.57 15.37 21.16
N ARG A 68 -3.05 14.33 20.51
CA ARG A 68 -3.67 13.00 20.45
C ARG A 68 -2.66 11.90 20.16
N ASP A 69 -3.05 10.68 20.44
CA ASP A 69 -2.34 9.47 20.03
C ASP A 69 -2.98 8.86 18.78
N PRO A 70 -2.21 8.23 17.89
CA PRO A 70 -2.76 7.47 16.77
C PRO A 70 -3.43 6.18 17.29
N ASP A 71 -4.47 5.71 16.61
CA ASP A 71 -5.07 4.41 16.90
C ASP A 71 -4.10 3.26 16.61
N VAL A 72 -3.25 3.44 15.59
CA VAL A 72 -2.28 2.43 15.15
C VAL A 72 -0.94 3.08 14.86
N LEU A 73 0.12 2.53 15.45
CA LEU A 73 1.50 2.88 15.13
C LEU A 73 2.10 1.82 14.19
N ILE A 74 2.52 2.25 13.00
CA ILE A 74 3.18 1.40 12.01
C ILE A 74 4.68 1.70 12.02
N VAL A 75 5.49 0.70 12.33
CA VAL A 75 6.94 0.82 12.33
C VAL A 75 7.49 0.33 10.98
N GLY A 76 7.99 1.25 10.18
CA GLY A 76 8.54 1.03 8.86
C GLY A 76 7.65 1.56 7.72
N GLY A 77 8.15 2.58 7.01
CA GLY A 77 7.50 3.21 5.86
C GLY A 77 7.86 2.57 4.51
N GLY A 78 8.12 1.27 4.52
CA GLY A 78 8.34 0.49 3.30
C GLY A 78 7.01 0.13 2.61
N HIS A 79 7.08 -0.78 1.64
CA HIS A 79 5.92 -1.19 0.84
C HIS A 79 4.76 -1.66 1.74
N ALA A 80 5.02 -2.58 2.65
CA ALA A 80 4.00 -3.12 3.54
C ALA A 80 3.40 -2.07 4.49
N GLY A 81 4.23 -1.22 5.09
CA GLY A 81 3.78 -0.16 5.98
C GLY A 81 2.93 0.89 5.28
N CYS A 82 3.33 1.31 4.07
CA CYS A 82 2.54 2.24 3.26
C CYS A 82 1.19 1.62 2.84
N THR A 83 1.18 0.33 2.48
CA THR A 83 -0.05 -0.40 2.16
C THR A 83 -0.98 -0.46 3.37
N ALA A 84 -0.46 -0.85 4.53
CA ALA A 84 -1.25 -0.94 5.76
C ALA A 84 -1.84 0.42 6.14
N ALA A 85 -1.05 1.49 6.08
CA ALA A 85 -1.53 2.85 6.36
C ALA A 85 -2.65 3.29 5.41
N ALA A 86 -2.52 2.98 4.11
CA ALA A 86 -3.54 3.32 3.13
C ALA A 86 -4.86 2.56 3.38
N GLU A 87 -4.79 1.28 3.70
CA GLU A 87 -5.98 0.47 4.02
C GLU A 87 -6.63 0.92 5.33
N LEU A 88 -5.86 1.18 6.38
CA LEU A 88 -6.37 1.69 7.66
C LEU A 88 -7.09 3.03 7.49
N ARG A 89 -6.50 3.94 6.69
CA ARG A 89 -7.16 5.23 6.40
C ARG A 89 -8.51 5.06 5.70
N GLN A 90 -8.65 4.09 4.79
CA GLN A 90 -9.94 3.81 4.15
C GLN A 90 -10.98 3.26 5.13
N LEU A 91 -10.53 2.59 6.17
CA LEU A 91 -11.37 2.11 7.27
C LEU A 91 -11.66 3.19 8.32
N GLY A 92 -11.16 4.42 8.13
CA GLY A 92 -11.33 5.52 9.07
C GLY A 92 -10.46 5.41 10.33
N VAL A 93 -9.44 4.54 10.30
CA VAL A 93 -8.52 4.34 11.42
C VAL A 93 -7.35 5.31 11.31
N ASP A 94 -7.07 6.09 12.36
CA ASP A 94 -5.94 7.01 12.41
C ASP A 94 -4.63 6.24 12.64
N ALA A 95 -3.73 6.30 11.66
CA ALA A 95 -2.49 5.55 11.69
C ALA A 95 -1.28 6.45 11.45
N LEU A 96 -0.29 6.34 12.36
CA LEU A 96 1.00 7.01 12.24
C LEU A 96 2.05 6.01 11.74
N VAL A 97 2.72 6.36 10.64
CA VAL A 97 3.87 5.60 10.13
C VAL A 97 5.15 6.26 10.59
N ILE A 98 6.00 5.52 11.26
CA ILE A 98 7.35 5.96 11.61
C ILE A 98 8.38 5.13 10.86
N ASP A 99 9.46 5.77 10.41
CA ASP A 99 10.56 5.11 9.72
C ASP A 99 11.89 5.70 10.19
N ARG A 100 12.95 4.91 10.13
CA ARG A 100 14.31 5.40 10.40
C ARG A 100 14.83 6.32 9.28
N GLU A 101 14.30 6.17 8.08
CA GLU A 101 14.68 6.95 6.92
C GLU A 101 13.90 8.28 6.88
N LYS A 102 14.45 9.28 6.20
CA LYS A 102 13.88 10.62 6.18
C LYS A 102 12.63 10.75 5.30
N ARG A 103 12.47 9.86 4.33
CA ARG A 103 11.39 9.94 3.33
C ARG A 103 10.85 8.57 2.97
N ILE A 104 9.57 8.50 2.70
CA ILE A 104 8.96 7.34 2.07
C ILE A 104 9.69 7.02 0.76
N GLY A 105 10.03 5.74 0.58
CA GLY A 105 10.77 5.24 -0.57
C GLY A 105 12.30 5.32 -0.46
N ASP A 106 12.86 5.86 0.61
CA ASP A 106 14.32 5.87 0.81
C ASP A 106 14.87 4.45 0.96
N ASN A 107 14.09 3.49 1.42
CA ASN A 107 14.44 2.07 1.39
C ASN A 107 14.75 1.55 -0.03
N TRP A 108 14.29 2.23 -1.09
CA TRP A 108 14.63 1.95 -2.48
C TRP A 108 15.75 2.86 -2.99
N ARG A 109 15.69 4.17 -2.72
CA ARG A 109 16.67 5.16 -3.21
C ARG A 109 18.06 4.93 -2.65
N LEU A 110 18.17 4.46 -1.40
CA LEU A 110 19.44 4.23 -0.70
C LEU A 110 20.02 2.84 -0.93
N ARG A 111 19.43 2.05 -1.81
CA ARG A 111 19.99 0.77 -2.23
C ARG A 111 21.10 0.96 -3.27
N TYR A 112 21.62 -0.15 -3.79
CA TYR A 112 22.69 -0.16 -4.78
C TYR A 112 22.22 0.39 -6.15
N HIS A 113 23.11 1.03 -6.89
CA HIS A 113 22.79 1.76 -8.12
C HIS A 113 22.19 0.88 -9.25
N SER A 114 22.57 -0.38 -9.31
CA SER A 114 22.09 -1.32 -10.33
C SER A 114 20.78 -2.02 -9.95
N LEU A 115 20.08 -1.55 -8.91
CA LEU A 115 18.82 -2.13 -8.48
C LEU A 115 17.78 -2.05 -9.61
N LYS A 116 17.25 -3.22 -9.96
CA LYS A 116 16.13 -3.37 -10.89
C LYS A 116 15.08 -4.29 -10.26
N LEU A 117 13.84 -4.08 -10.62
CA LEU A 117 12.78 -5.01 -10.25
C LEU A 117 12.95 -6.32 -11.03
N HIS A 118 12.84 -7.44 -10.34
CA HIS A 118 12.97 -8.77 -10.93
C HIS A 118 11.64 -9.32 -11.44
N ASN A 119 10.54 -8.68 -11.05
CA ASN A 119 9.18 -9.06 -11.41
C ASN A 119 8.63 -8.11 -12.47
N LYS A 120 7.62 -8.59 -13.20
CA LYS A 120 6.88 -7.75 -14.13
C LYS A 120 6.14 -6.64 -13.38
N THR A 121 6.03 -5.47 -14.01
CA THR A 121 5.39 -4.27 -13.46
C THR A 121 4.02 -4.53 -12.81
N PRO A 122 3.10 -5.33 -13.41
CA PRO A 122 1.79 -5.55 -12.80
C PRO A 122 1.79 -6.26 -11.44
N ILE A 123 2.91 -6.88 -11.05
CA ILE A 123 3.02 -7.59 -9.76
C ILE A 123 3.54 -6.66 -8.65
N ASN A 124 4.08 -5.50 -9.04
CA ASN A 124 4.78 -4.61 -8.10
C ASN A 124 3.95 -3.39 -7.68
N HIS A 125 2.70 -3.30 -8.09
CA HIS A 125 1.84 -2.19 -7.71
C HIS A 125 1.37 -2.28 -6.25
N PHE A 126 0.97 -1.16 -5.69
CA PHE A 126 0.23 -1.13 -4.43
C PHE A 126 -1.21 -1.62 -4.64
N PRO A 127 -1.84 -2.25 -3.65
CA PRO A 127 -3.27 -2.50 -3.68
C PRO A 127 -4.04 -1.23 -4.04
N ARG A 128 -5.02 -1.33 -4.94
CA ARG A 128 -5.87 -0.22 -5.41
C ARG A 128 -5.13 0.92 -6.14
N LEU A 129 -3.81 0.81 -6.33
CA LEU A 129 -3.01 1.79 -7.06
C LEU A 129 -2.16 1.07 -8.11
N PRO A 130 -2.78 0.62 -9.22
CA PRO A 130 -2.04 -0.01 -10.31
C PRO A 130 -1.10 0.99 -10.97
N PHE A 131 -0.01 0.51 -11.53
CA PHE A 131 0.82 1.34 -12.39
C PHE A 131 0.02 1.76 -13.62
N PRO A 132 0.19 3.00 -14.10
CA PRO A 132 -0.39 3.43 -15.36
C PRO A 132 0.08 2.52 -16.52
N GLU A 133 -0.78 2.33 -17.52
CA GLU A 133 -0.44 1.52 -18.71
C GLU A 133 0.78 2.07 -19.48
N THR A 134 1.03 3.37 -19.33
CA THR A 134 2.18 4.07 -19.91
C THR A 134 3.49 3.88 -19.13
N PHE A 135 3.44 3.20 -17.98
CA PHE A 135 4.65 2.94 -17.20
C PHE A 135 5.48 1.86 -17.89
N PRO A 136 6.81 2.09 -18.12
CA PRO A 136 7.67 1.20 -18.88
C PRO A 136 7.91 -0.16 -18.21
#